data_b6fe6bf980dd5d064a3b1985797335ea
#
_entry.id   b6fe6bf980dd5d064a3b1985797335ea
#
_cell.length_a   1.000
_cell.length_b   1.000
_cell.length_c   1.000
_cell.angle_alpha   90.00
_cell.angle_beta   90.00
_cell.angle_gamma   90.00
#
_symmetry.space_group_name_H-M   'P 1'
#
loop_
_entity.id
_entity.type
_entity.pdbx_description
1 polymer ?
#
loop_
_entity_poly.entity_id
_entity_poly.type
_entity_poly.pdbx_seq_one_letter_code
_entity_poly.pdbx_strand_id
1 'polypeptide(L)'
;LSLLRQAMGLVTTPPNAVLIGLALFITAAVMAPVTDKVYAEAWQPYAAGRINFEQAIDRGVEPVKSFMLRQTRADDLNLFVKLSGKTYAKPEDVPLTTVIPAFAISEIRTAFLIGFVIYLPFLAIDFAVASILTALGMVMVSPITFSLPLKLIVFVLADGWAMLIGGLVDSFKMSG
;
A
#
# COMPACT_ATOMS: atom_id res chain seq x y z
N LEU A 1 -5.96 3.60 -1.61
CA LEU A 1 -7.18 4.32 -1.20
C LEU A 1 -7.70 5.24 -2.31
N SER A 2 -6.85 6.07 -2.95
CA SER A 2 -7.29 6.95 -4.05
C SER A 2 -7.82 6.17 -5.25
N LEU A 3 -7.21 5.04 -5.60
CA LEU A 3 -7.68 4.15 -6.66
C LEU A 3 -9.07 3.57 -6.37
N LEU A 4 -9.38 3.26 -5.11
CA LEU A 4 -10.72 2.85 -4.72
C LEU A 4 -11.76 3.94 -4.99
N ARG A 5 -11.46 5.18 -4.58
CA ARG A 5 -12.34 6.33 -4.85
C ARG A 5 -12.63 6.48 -6.35
N GLN A 6 -11.60 6.36 -7.18
CA GLN A 6 -11.73 6.41 -8.64
C GLN A 6 -12.54 5.23 -9.19
N ALA A 7 -12.33 4.02 -8.67
CA ALA A 7 -13.06 2.81 -9.08
C ALA A 7 -14.58 2.94 -8.83
N MET A 8 -14.95 3.56 -7.73
CA MET A 8 -16.35 3.86 -7.42
C MET A 8 -16.97 4.99 -8.28
N GLY A 9 -16.14 5.71 -9.08
CA GLY A 9 -16.60 6.85 -9.85
C GLY A 9 -16.74 8.16 -9.05
N LEU A 10 -16.18 8.20 -7.84
CA LEU A 10 -16.20 9.36 -6.97
C LEU A 10 -15.01 10.29 -7.29
N VAL A 11 -15.29 11.56 -7.58
CA VAL A 11 -14.27 12.54 -8.00
C VAL A 11 -13.58 13.18 -6.80
N THR A 12 -14.36 13.62 -5.81
CA THR A 12 -13.87 14.46 -4.69
C THR A 12 -14.12 13.87 -3.31
N THR A 13 -15.02 12.89 -3.18
CA THR A 13 -15.46 12.32 -1.90
C THR A 13 -15.00 10.85 -1.78
N PRO A 14 -14.34 10.44 -0.68
CA PRO A 14 -13.86 11.27 0.41
C PRO A 14 -12.69 12.20 0.01
N PRO A 15 -12.52 13.37 0.67
CA PRO A 15 -11.43 14.31 0.37
C PRO A 15 -10.04 13.69 0.58
N ASN A 16 -9.02 14.21 -0.12
CA ASN A 16 -7.65 13.70 0.00
C ASN A 16 -7.12 13.74 1.44
N ALA A 17 -7.48 14.77 2.21
CA ALA A 17 -7.06 14.87 3.62
C ALA A 17 -7.55 13.68 4.46
N VAL A 18 -8.78 13.21 4.23
CA VAL A 18 -9.33 12.03 4.91
C VAL A 18 -8.59 10.76 4.49
N LEU A 19 -8.32 10.59 3.20
CA LEU A 19 -7.59 9.43 2.68
C LEU A 19 -6.14 9.40 3.20
N ILE A 20 -5.48 10.56 3.28
CA ILE A 20 -4.12 10.68 3.83
C ILE A 20 -4.14 10.38 5.33
N GLY A 21 -5.08 10.95 6.08
CA GLY A 21 -5.22 10.67 7.51
C GLY A 21 -5.42 9.18 7.78
N LEU A 22 -6.32 8.52 7.05
CA LEU A 22 -6.56 7.09 7.16
C LEU A 22 -5.29 6.28 6.80
N ALA A 23 -4.59 6.66 5.73
CA ALA A 23 -3.34 6.01 5.34
C ALA A 23 -2.27 6.12 6.43
N LEU A 24 -2.14 7.28 7.09
CA LEU A 24 -1.20 7.48 8.19
C LEU A 24 -1.55 6.59 9.40
N PHE A 25 -2.82 6.48 9.78
CA PHE A 25 -3.25 5.59 10.86
C PHE A 25 -2.98 4.11 10.54
N ILE A 26 -3.28 3.66 9.31
CA ILE A 26 -2.97 2.30 8.88
C ILE A 26 -1.47 2.05 8.90
N THR A 27 -0.67 3.01 8.40
CA THR A 27 0.79 2.91 8.41
C THR A 27 1.33 2.82 9.84
N ALA A 28 0.83 3.64 10.77
CA ALA A 28 1.23 3.58 12.17
C ALA A 28 0.92 2.20 12.78
N ALA A 29 -0.25 1.64 12.50
CA ALA A 29 -0.63 0.31 12.97
C ALA A 29 0.26 -0.81 12.40
N VAL A 30 0.57 -0.75 11.09
CA VAL A 30 1.45 -1.72 10.42
C VAL A 30 2.89 -1.61 10.95
N MET A 31 3.37 -0.39 11.19
CA MET A 31 4.74 -0.13 11.64
C MET A 31 4.95 -0.31 13.14
N ALA A 32 3.88 -0.49 13.94
CA ALA A 32 3.98 -0.64 15.39
C ALA A 32 5.04 -1.69 15.82
N PRO A 33 5.07 -2.94 15.30
CA PRO A 33 6.08 -3.91 15.71
C PRO A 33 7.52 -3.52 15.31
N VAL A 34 7.69 -2.72 14.25
CA VAL A 34 9.00 -2.20 13.82
C VAL A 34 9.46 -1.08 14.76
N THR A 35 8.54 -0.15 15.08
CA THR A 35 8.84 0.96 16.02
C THR A 35 9.14 0.46 17.41
N ASP A 36 8.46 -0.61 17.88
CA ASP A 36 8.75 -1.24 19.18
C ASP A 36 10.16 -1.82 19.22
N LYS A 37 10.60 -2.47 18.14
CA LYS A 37 11.99 -2.95 18.03
C LYS A 37 13.01 -1.81 18.02
N VAL A 38 12.78 -0.78 17.22
CA VAL A 38 13.65 0.41 17.20
C VAL A 38 13.74 1.04 18.60
N TYR A 39 12.63 1.14 19.29
CA TYR A 39 12.61 1.66 20.66
C TYR A 39 13.41 0.80 21.64
N ALA A 40 13.22 -0.52 21.62
CA ALA A 40 13.89 -1.44 22.55
C ALA A 40 15.38 -1.63 22.24
N GLU A 41 15.77 -1.70 20.96
CA GLU A 41 17.13 -2.05 20.55
C GLU A 41 18.05 -0.83 20.37
N ALA A 42 17.49 0.34 20.08
CA ALA A 42 18.25 1.57 19.83
C ALA A 42 17.98 2.65 20.88
N TRP A 43 16.73 3.09 21.00
CA TRP A 43 16.39 4.24 21.85
C TRP A 43 16.61 3.99 23.35
N GLN A 44 16.10 2.89 23.89
CA GLN A 44 16.26 2.58 25.33
C GLN A 44 17.74 2.44 25.75
N PRO A 45 18.61 1.67 25.03
CA PRO A 45 20.02 1.59 25.37
C PRO A 45 20.75 2.94 25.25
N TYR A 46 20.37 3.77 24.26
CA TYR A 46 20.96 5.11 24.10
C TYR A 46 20.55 6.05 25.24
N ALA A 47 19.27 6.11 25.58
CA ALA A 47 18.76 6.92 26.68
C ALA A 47 19.33 6.51 28.05
N ALA A 48 19.67 5.23 28.20
CA ALA A 48 20.34 4.69 29.39
C ALA A 48 21.89 4.89 29.40
N GLY A 49 22.45 5.57 28.40
CA GLY A 49 23.89 5.80 28.27
C GLY A 49 24.71 4.53 27.99
N ARG A 50 24.09 3.42 27.58
CA ARG A 50 24.77 2.14 27.31
C ARG A 50 25.40 2.05 25.93
N ILE A 51 24.93 2.84 24.99
CA ILE A 51 25.45 2.93 23.62
C ILE A 51 25.59 4.41 23.23
N ASN A 52 26.47 4.70 22.28
CA ASN A 52 26.63 6.02 21.71
C ASN A 52 25.61 6.27 20.58
N PHE A 53 25.56 7.51 20.08
CA PHE A 53 24.59 7.93 19.06
C PHE A 53 24.75 7.15 17.74
N GLU A 54 25.99 6.88 17.28
CA GLU A 54 26.27 6.13 16.07
C GLU A 54 25.74 4.69 16.17
N GLN A 55 26.02 4.02 17.28
CA GLN A 55 25.50 2.68 17.56
C GLN A 55 23.97 2.65 17.65
N ALA A 56 23.35 3.71 18.17
CA ALA A 56 21.90 3.81 18.22
C ALA A 56 21.28 3.94 16.82
N ILE A 57 21.91 4.71 15.93
CA ILE A 57 21.48 4.81 14.52
C ILE A 57 21.59 3.44 13.84
N ASP A 58 22.74 2.78 13.94
CA ASP A 58 22.97 1.48 13.30
C ASP A 58 21.94 0.43 13.76
N ARG A 59 21.70 0.35 15.08
CA ARG A 59 20.69 -0.57 15.64
C ARG A 59 19.27 -0.19 15.29
N GLY A 60 18.96 1.11 15.15
CA GLY A 60 17.62 1.58 14.79
C GLY A 60 17.29 1.40 13.31
N VAL A 61 18.31 1.44 12.45
CA VAL A 61 18.16 1.22 11.01
C VAL A 61 17.84 -0.24 10.68
N GLU A 62 18.39 -1.20 11.43
CA GLU A 62 18.28 -2.62 11.12
C GLU A 62 16.84 -3.16 11.12
N PRO A 63 15.97 -2.90 12.11
CA PRO A 63 14.57 -3.31 12.07
C PRO A 63 13.80 -2.70 10.88
N VAL A 64 14.09 -1.45 10.52
CA VAL A 64 13.45 -0.76 9.39
C VAL A 64 13.90 -1.37 8.07
N LYS A 65 15.21 -1.59 7.90
CA LYS A 65 15.78 -2.22 6.71
C LYS A 65 15.25 -3.64 6.53
N SER A 66 15.20 -4.42 7.60
CA SER A 66 14.63 -5.77 7.60
C SER A 66 13.16 -5.77 7.17
N PHE A 67 12.36 -4.82 7.66
CA PHE A 67 10.98 -4.63 7.21
C PHE A 67 10.92 -4.33 5.72
N MET A 68 11.70 -3.37 5.22
CA MET A 68 11.72 -3.00 3.81
C MET A 68 12.12 -4.18 2.91
N LEU A 69 13.16 -4.95 3.28
CA LEU A 69 13.60 -6.12 2.52
C LEU A 69 12.50 -7.19 2.42
N ARG A 70 11.77 -7.46 3.50
CA ARG A 70 10.66 -8.43 3.47
C ARG A 70 9.51 -8.01 2.55
N GLN A 71 9.24 -6.71 2.45
CA GLN A 71 8.18 -6.17 1.58
C GLN A 71 8.67 -5.96 0.14
N THR A 72 9.98 -5.99 -0.12
CA THR A 72 10.54 -5.77 -1.46
C THR A 72 10.57 -7.06 -2.26
N ARG A 73 10.03 -7.03 -3.46
CA ARG A 73 10.10 -8.15 -4.41
C ARG A 73 11.53 -8.37 -4.87
N ALA A 74 11.95 -9.63 -5.00
CA ALA A 74 13.30 -9.98 -5.43
C ALA A 74 13.69 -9.33 -6.76
N ASP A 75 12.75 -9.25 -7.72
CA ASP A 75 13.02 -8.65 -9.03
C ASP A 75 13.31 -7.15 -8.92
N ASP A 76 12.56 -6.43 -8.08
CA ASP A 76 12.73 -5.01 -7.86
C ASP A 76 14.04 -4.73 -7.11
N LEU A 77 14.40 -5.54 -6.11
CA LEU A 77 15.68 -5.44 -5.42
C LEU A 77 16.85 -5.69 -6.39
N ASN A 78 16.77 -6.75 -7.19
CA ASN A 78 17.79 -7.12 -8.18
C ASN A 78 17.97 -6.02 -9.23
N LEU A 79 16.91 -5.34 -9.64
CA LEU A 79 16.98 -4.21 -10.56
C LEU A 79 17.87 -3.10 -9.99
N PHE A 80 17.63 -2.68 -8.75
CA PHE A 80 18.39 -1.59 -8.12
C PHE A 80 19.81 -2.01 -7.73
N VAL A 81 20.04 -3.28 -7.39
CA VAL A 81 21.38 -3.84 -7.20
C VAL A 81 22.19 -3.76 -8.49
N LYS A 82 21.60 -4.16 -9.64
CA LYS A 82 22.26 -4.02 -10.95
C LYS A 82 22.55 -2.56 -11.30
N LEU A 83 21.63 -1.65 -11.04
CA LEU A 83 21.81 -0.20 -11.26
C LEU A 83 22.93 0.39 -10.39
N SER A 84 23.17 -0.16 -9.19
CA SER A 84 24.27 0.28 -8.32
C SER A 84 25.67 -0.15 -8.81
N GLY A 85 25.74 -1.06 -9.78
CA GLY A 85 27.00 -1.62 -10.31
C GLY A 85 27.77 -2.50 -9.32
N LYS A 86 27.13 -2.88 -8.20
CA LYS A 86 27.74 -3.70 -7.14
C LYS A 86 27.07 -5.06 -7.04
N THR A 87 27.78 -6.03 -6.48
CA THR A 87 27.26 -7.37 -6.20
C THR A 87 27.31 -7.61 -4.70
N TYR A 88 26.24 -8.16 -4.15
CA TYR A 88 26.11 -8.47 -2.73
C TYR A 88 25.87 -9.97 -2.56
N ALA A 89 26.43 -10.56 -1.51
CA ALA A 89 26.30 -11.99 -1.23
C ALA A 89 24.90 -12.34 -0.72
N LYS A 90 24.31 -11.44 0.04
CA LYS A 90 22.95 -11.61 0.65
C LYS A 90 22.14 -10.32 0.52
N PRO A 91 20.81 -10.41 0.52
CA PRO A 91 19.93 -9.21 0.53
C PRO A 91 20.20 -8.26 1.70
N GLU A 92 20.58 -8.82 2.87
CA GLU A 92 20.87 -8.04 4.07
C GLU A 92 22.12 -7.17 3.92
N ASP A 93 23.06 -7.52 3.03
CA ASP A 93 24.28 -6.76 2.77
C ASP A 93 24.02 -5.54 1.85
N VAL A 94 22.85 -5.48 1.19
CA VAL A 94 22.51 -4.37 0.31
C VAL A 94 22.33 -3.09 1.13
N PRO A 95 22.99 -1.98 0.76
CA PRO A 95 22.87 -0.73 1.52
C PRO A 95 21.48 -0.13 1.43
N LEU A 96 21.08 0.60 2.46
CA LEU A 96 19.75 1.22 2.57
C LEU A 96 19.43 2.13 1.38
N THR A 97 20.43 2.82 0.85
CA THR A 97 20.33 3.68 -0.35
C THR A 97 19.84 2.94 -1.60
N THR A 98 20.08 1.62 -1.67
CA THR A 98 19.59 0.75 -2.76
C THR A 98 18.27 0.10 -2.39
N VAL A 99 18.06 -0.25 -1.11
CA VAL A 99 16.83 -0.88 -0.63
C VAL A 99 15.64 0.09 -0.69
N ILE A 100 15.82 1.37 -0.30
CA ILE A 100 14.74 2.36 -0.28
C ILE A 100 14.02 2.50 -1.63
N PRO A 101 14.71 2.76 -2.76
CA PRO A 101 14.02 2.89 -4.04
C PRO A 101 13.44 1.55 -4.53
N ALA A 102 14.08 0.42 -4.26
CA ALA A 102 13.55 -0.91 -4.58
C ALA A 102 12.24 -1.18 -3.83
N PHE A 103 12.21 -0.90 -2.54
CA PHE A 103 11.02 -0.97 -1.71
C PHE A 103 9.91 -0.07 -2.23
N ALA A 104 10.21 1.21 -2.53
CA ALA A 104 9.21 2.16 -3.01
C ALA A 104 8.54 1.69 -4.33
N ILE A 105 9.32 1.17 -5.28
CA ILE A 105 8.78 0.64 -6.53
C ILE A 105 7.95 -0.63 -6.29
N SER A 106 8.40 -1.52 -5.41
CA SER A 106 7.68 -2.73 -5.04
C SER A 106 6.31 -2.40 -4.41
N GLU A 107 6.27 -1.44 -3.49
CA GLU A 107 5.03 -0.96 -2.85
C GLU A 107 4.08 -0.29 -3.83
N ILE A 108 4.60 0.56 -4.74
CA ILE A 108 3.79 1.18 -5.80
C ILE A 108 3.16 0.10 -6.68
N ARG A 109 3.92 -0.91 -7.09
CA ARG A 109 3.43 -2.04 -7.89
C ARG A 109 2.33 -2.80 -7.16
N THR A 110 2.54 -3.10 -5.88
CA THR A 110 1.54 -3.77 -5.03
C THR A 110 0.27 -2.93 -4.89
N ALA A 111 0.41 -1.61 -4.67
CA ALA A 111 -0.72 -0.69 -4.60
C ALA A 111 -1.55 -0.66 -5.90
N PHE A 112 -0.87 -0.67 -7.06
CA PHE A 112 -1.55 -0.75 -8.36
C PHE A 112 -2.26 -2.08 -8.55
N LEU A 113 -1.64 -3.20 -8.17
CA LEU A 113 -2.27 -4.52 -8.27
C LEU A 113 -3.53 -4.61 -7.42
N ILE A 114 -3.46 -4.18 -6.16
CA ILE A 114 -4.62 -4.13 -5.25
C ILE A 114 -5.71 -3.22 -5.84
N GLY A 115 -5.32 -2.02 -6.30
CA GLY A 115 -6.25 -1.08 -6.92
C GLY A 115 -6.94 -1.66 -8.16
N PHE A 116 -6.21 -2.39 -8.99
CA PHE A 116 -6.76 -3.05 -10.18
C PHE A 116 -7.77 -4.15 -9.82
N VAL A 117 -7.43 -5.02 -8.87
CA VAL A 117 -8.34 -6.08 -8.41
C VAL A 117 -9.65 -5.50 -7.86
N ILE A 118 -9.56 -4.42 -7.08
CA ILE A 118 -10.75 -3.73 -6.56
C ILE A 118 -11.56 -3.07 -7.68
N TYR A 119 -10.91 -2.60 -8.74
CA TYR A 119 -11.59 -1.94 -9.87
C TYR A 119 -12.44 -2.91 -10.70
N LEU A 120 -12.03 -4.18 -10.82
CA LEU A 120 -12.71 -5.16 -11.69
C LEU A 120 -14.22 -5.32 -11.44
N PRO A 121 -14.72 -5.53 -10.20
CA PRO A 121 -16.15 -5.66 -9.95
C PRO A 121 -16.93 -4.37 -10.29
N PHE A 122 -16.35 -3.20 -10.05
CA PHE A 122 -16.97 -1.93 -10.39
C PHE A 122 -17.03 -1.70 -11.90
N LEU A 123 -16.01 -2.14 -12.63
CA LEU A 123 -16.00 -2.11 -14.09
C LEU A 123 -17.09 -3.02 -14.68
N ALA A 124 -17.30 -4.21 -14.09
CA ALA A 124 -18.38 -5.09 -14.49
C ALA A 124 -19.76 -4.44 -14.32
N ILE A 125 -19.98 -3.69 -13.23
CA ILE A 125 -21.21 -2.92 -13.02
C ILE A 125 -21.38 -1.85 -14.09
N ASP A 126 -20.30 -1.11 -14.44
CA ASP A 126 -20.35 -0.09 -15.49
C ASP A 126 -20.78 -0.70 -16.85
N PHE A 127 -20.16 -1.83 -17.23
CA PHE A 127 -20.50 -2.53 -18.47
C PHE A 127 -21.94 -3.06 -18.47
N ALA A 128 -22.41 -3.62 -17.35
CA ALA A 128 -23.78 -4.12 -17.24
C ALA A 128 -24.80 -2.99 -17.42
N VAL A 129 -24.60 -1.87 -16.72
CA VAL A 129 -25.45 -0.69 -16.84
C VAL A 129 -25.44 -0.11 -18.26
N ALA A 130 -24.25 0.05 -18.85
CA ALA A 130 -24.11 0.54 -20.22
C ALA A 130 -24.84 -0.35 -21.23
N SER A 131 -24.71 -1.68 -21.10
CA SER A 131 -25.40 -2.65 -21.96
C SER A 131 -26.92 -2.56 -21.85
N ILE A 132 -27.44 -2.43 -20.63
CA ILE A 132 -28.89 -2.28 -20.39
C ILE A 132 -29.40 -0.98 -21.01
N LEU A 133 -28.74 0.14 -20.78
CA LEU A 133 -29.15 1.44 -21.35
C LEU A 133 -29.13 1.42 -22.87
N THR A 134 -28.11 0.83 -23.47
CA THR A 134 -28.01 0.68 -24.92
C THR A 134 -29.16 -0.19 -25.46
N ALA A 135 -29.47 -1.32 -24.81
CA ALA A 135 -30.57 -2.20 -25.19
C ALA A 135 -31.95 -1.52 -25.12
N LEU A 136 -32.11 -0.55 -24.19
CA LEU A 136 -33.31 0.26 -24.05
C LEU A 136 -33.35 1.46 -25.03
N GLY A 137 -32.34 1.61 -25.90
CA GLY A 137 -32.22 2.74 -26.83
C GLY A 137 -31.78 4.05 -26.19
N MET A 138 -31.34 4.04 -24.93
CA MET A 138 -30.93 5.22 -24.16
C MET A 138 -29.45 5.57 -24.40
N VAL A 139 -29.04 5.72 -25.65
CA VAL A 139 -27.62 5.94 -26.04
C VAL A 139 -27.07 7.31 -25.64
N MET A 140 -27.92 8.28 -25.36
CA MET A 140 -27.52 9.65 -24.94
C MET A 140 -27.38 9.81 -23.43
N VAL A 141 -27.75 8.79 -22.65
CA VAL A 141 -27.70 8.85 -21.18
C VAL A 141 -26.35 8.31 -20.71
N SER A 142 -25.69 9.09 -19.82
CA SER A 142 -24.42 8.66 -19.23
C SER A 142 -24.63 7.44 -18.31
N PRO A 143 -23.96 6.30 -18.56
CA PRO A 143 -24.05 5.13 -17.69
C PRO A 143 -23.64 5.39 -16.25
N ILE A 144 -22.73 6.34 -16.02
CA ILE A 144 -22.20 6.67 -14.69
C ILE A 144 -23.31 7.11 -13.74
N THR A 145 -24.33 7.81 -14.24
CA THR A 145 -25.46 8.30 -13.43
C THR A 145 -26.22 7.16 -12.73
N PHE A 146 -26.30 5.99 -13.38
CA PHE A 146 -26.97 4.81 -12.84
C PHE A 146 -26.00 3.84 -12.17
N SER A 147 -24.77 3.72 -12.65
CA SER A 147 -23.78 2.79 -12.08
C SER A 147 -23.24 3.26 -10.75
N LEU A 148 -23.13 4.57 -10.51
CA LEU A 148 -22.61 5.11 -9.25
C LEU A 148 -23.41 4.65 -8.02
N PRO A 149 -24.76 4.82 -7.96
CA PRO A 149 -25.54 4.31 -6.84
C PRO A 149 -25.39 2.80 -6.64
N LEU A 150 -25.38 2.02 -7.73
CA LEU A 150 -25.22 0.56 -7.65
C LEU A 150 -23.85 0.17 -7.08
N LYS A 151 -22.78 0.84 -7.50
CA LYS A 151 -21.43 0.63 -6.94
C LYS A 151 -21.36 0.90 -5.45
N LEU A 152 -21.98 2.00 -5.01
CA LEU A 152 -22.03 2.35 -3.59
C LEU A 152 -22.82 1.31 -2.77
N ILE A 153 -23.95 0.86 -3.27
CA ILE A 153 -24.76 -0.18 -2.61
C ILE A 153 -23.95 -1.47 -2.49
N VAL A 154 -23.34 -1.94 -3.59
CA VAL A 154 -22.52 -3.17 -3.59
C VAL A 154 -21.35 -3.03 -2.62
N PHE A 155 -20.66 -1.88 -2.60
CA PHE A 155 -19.53 -1.63 -1.71
C PHE A 155 -19.96 -1.65 -0.22
N VAL A 156 -21.10 -1.06 0.11
CA VAL A 156 -21.63 -1.06 1.48
C VAL A 156 -22.09 -2.45 1.90
N LEU A 157 -22.85 -3.15 1.05
CA LEU A 157 -23.35 -4.50 1.34
C LEU A 157 -22.22 -5.54 1.50
N ALA A 158 -21.12 -5.36 0.76
CA ALA A 158 -19.93 -6.22 0.87
C ALA A 158 -19.01 -5.85 2.05
N ASP A 159 -19.37 -4.88 2.89
CA ASP A 159 -18.46 -4.31 3.90
C ASP A 159 -17.11 -3.90 3.33
N GLY A 160 -17.13 -3.19 2.23
CA GLY A 160 -15.97 -2.88 1.39
C GLY A 160 -14.83 -2.18 2.13
N TRP A 161 -15.14 -1.35 3.15
CA TRP A 161 -14.12 -0.70 3.96
C TRP A 161 -13.34 -1.70 4.83
N ALA A 162 -14.04 -2.62 5.50
CA ALA A 162 -13.39 -3.64 6.34
C ALA A 162 -12.55 -4.58 5.49
N MET A 163 -13.07 -5.03 4.34
CA MET A 163 -12.34 -5.87 3.39
C MET A 163 -11.08 -5.17 2.86
N LEU A 164 -11.19 -3.88 2.48
CA LEU A 164 -10.07 -3.12 1.96
C LEU A 164 -8.97 -2.93 3.01
N ILE A 165 -9.34 -2.42 4.19
CA ILE A 165 -8.38 -2.13 5.26
C ILE A 165 -7.77 -3.42 5.80
N GLY A 166 -8.59 -4.46 6.01
CA GLY A 166 -8.12 -5.78 6.42
C GLY A 166 -7.13 -6.37 5.41
N GLY A 167 -7.48 -6.38 4.12
CA GLY A 167 -6.60 -6.87 3.07
C GLY A 167 -5.29 -6.09 2.96
N LEU A 168 -5.32 -4.76 3.13
CA LEU A 168 -4.11 -3.94 3.17
C LEU A 168 -3.21 -4.30 4.36
N VAL A 169 -3.77 -4.40 5.57
CA VAL A 169 -3.00 -4.73 6.77
C VAL A 169 -2.43 -6.15 6.69
N ASP A 170 -3.22 -7.10 6.21
CA ASP A 170 -2.81 -8.51 6.09
C ASP A 170 -1.73 -8.70 5.01
N SER A 171 -1.72 -7.89 3.95
CA SER A 171 -0.65 -7.94 2.94
C SER A 171 0.74 -7.69 3.53
N PHE A 172 0.84 -6.84 4.56
CA PHE A 172 2.09 -6.58 5.28
C PHE A 172 2.45 -7.67 6.30
N LYS A 173 1.46 -8.41 6.83
CA LYS A 173 1.71 -9.51 7.77
C LYS A 173 2.15 -10.80 7.07
N MET A 174 1.61 -11.07 5.88
CA MET A 174 1.90 -12.29 5.12
C MET A 174 3.30 -12.30 4.49
N SER A 175 3.97 -11.17 4.43
CA SER A 175 5.33 -11.01 3.88
C SER A 175 6.42 -11.12 4.99
N GLY A 176 6.04 -11.46 6.23
CA GLY A 176 6.93 -11.55 7.39
C GLY A 176 7.35 -12.94 7.78
#